data_64556b1809a9016f12913f07d4e9fddc
#
_entry.id   64556b1809a9016f12913f07d4e9fddc
#
_cell.length_a   1.000
_cell.length_b   1.000
_cell.length_c   1.000
_cell.angle_alpha   90.00
_cell.angle_beta   90.00
_cell.angle_gamma   90.00
#
_symmetry.space_group_name_H-M   'P 1'
#
loop_
_entity.id
_entity.type
_entity.pdbx_description
1 polymer ?
#
loop_
_entity_poly.entity_id
_entity_poly.type
_entity_poly.pdbx_seq_one_letter_code
_entity_poly.pdbx_strand_id
1 'polypeptide(L)'
;MKAKYNEKDALRAAQIIFENAKTARKLNRGFSHNIYEVETNSYPEKVILRFSNENPEKFGLEKEIRVNKIIQRLGLPVPRIIFYDKTKKLIPYEFVIMSKLEGEDLDFVWNKLSKKEQMQIAEKMGEILGKIHSVKFDSFGLLLPKGISDEDKFSLKEVGEEARANAASFKILSDGLSDLGKFASYKIINPEFTAEVANFIIKNKALSETNEKPALIHGDFFSANFRVKKIKGNWFITGLIDFEYAAAYTREFDFIKLARNGFLQGCIKDAILKGYQKYQVIDKNFDKKVEYLRIVRDIGFATVLLKAGDLEFTKKILNIIKEKINFKGEVFNF
;
A
#
# COMPACT_ATOMS: atom_id res chain seq x y z
N MET A 1 4.98 -23.08 6.43
CA MET A 1 6.31 -23.16 5.79
C MET A 1 7.36 -22.66 6.77
N LYS A 2 8.52 -23.36 6.88
CA LYS A 2 9.66 -22.83 7.66
C LYS A 2 10.16 -21.56 6.97
N ALA A 3 10.41 -20.49 7.74
CA ALA A 3 10.98 -19.26 7.21
C ALA A 3 12.32 -19.59 6.51
N LYS A 4 12.47 -19.14 5.26
CA LYS A 4 13.67 -19.36 4.43
C LYS A 4 14.90 -18.67 5.03
N TYR A 5 14.69 -17.63 5.84
CA TYR A 5 15.70 -16.79 6.48
C TYR A 5 15.51 -16.81 7.98
N ASN A 6 16.59 -16.65 8.72
CA ASN A 6 16.59 -16.59 10.17
C ASN A 6 17.46 -15.43 10.71
N GLU A 7 17.51 -15.27 12.02
CA GLU A 7 18.25 -14.21 12.69
C GLU A 7 19.76 -14.29 12.48
N LYS A 8 20.31 -15.52 12.32
CA LYS A 8 21.73 -15.70 12.01
C LYS A 8 22.07 -15.20 10.60
N ASP A 9 21.19 -15.44 9.63
CA ASP A 9 21.36 -14.95 8.26
C ASP A 9 21.31 -13.42 8.24
N ALA A 10 20.39 -12.82 9.00
CA ALA A 10 20.26 -11.37 9.11
C ALA A 10 21.50 -10.74 9.80
N LEU A 11 21.98 -11.35 10.87
CA LEU A 11 23.18 -10.88 11.55
C LEU A 11 24.41 -10.97 10.63
N ARG A 12 24.59 -12.08 9.94
CA ARG A 12 25.70 -12.27 8.98
C ARG A 12 25.66 -11.24 7.85
N ALA A 13 24.48 -10.96 7.30
CA ALA A 13 24.30 -9.94 6.27
C ALA A 13 24.65 -8.55 6.79
N ALA A 14 24.24 -8.21 8.01
CA ALA A 14 24.53 -6.92 8.62
C ALA A 14 26.03 -6.75 8.94
N GLN A 15 26.73 -7.82 9.34
CA GLN A 15 28.15 -7.82 9.65
C GLN A 15 29.05 -7.48 8.46
N ILE A 16 28.55 -7.62 7.23
CA ILE A 16 29.25 -7.18 6.01
C ILE A 16 29.48 -5.66 6.03
N ILE A 17 28.55 -4.90 6.60
CA ILE A 17 28.59 -3.44 6.62
C ILE A 17 28.93 -2.88 8.02
N PHE A 18 28.48 -3.59 9.04
CA PHE A 18 28.67 -3.25 10.44
C PHE A 18 29.40 -4.41 11.13
N GLU A 19 30.72 -4.47 10.99
CA GLU A 19 31.56 -5.58 11.51
C GLU A 19 31.23 -5.97 12.96
N ASN A 20 30.81 -4.98 13.77
CA ASN A 20 30.48 -5.16 15.17
C ASN A 20 28.95 -5.29 15.43
N ALA A 21 28.16 -5.68 14.43
CA ALA A 21 26.75 -5.98 14.68
C ALA A 21 26.61 -7.13 15.68
N LYS A 22 25.79 -6.91 16.73
CA LYS A 22 25.69 -7.82 17.88
C LYS A 22 24.57 -8.80 17.80
N THR A 23 23.39 -8.29 17.46
CA THR A 23 22.13 -9.05 17.50
C THR A 23 21.28 -8.75 16.30
N ALA A 24 20.52 -9.73 15.86
CA ALA A 24 19.44 -9.53 14.92
C ALA A 24 18.19 -10.17 15.51
N ARG A 25 17.09 -9.43 15.52
CA ARG A 25 15.79 -9.89 16.03
C ARG A 25 14.75 -9.77 14.95
N LYS A 26 14.04 -10.87 14.67
CA LYS A 26 12.93 -10.86 13.72
C LYS A 26 11.80 -9.96 14.21
N LEU A 27 11.30 -9.10 13.33
CA LEU A 27 10.12 -8.29 13.59
C LEU A 27 8.88 -9.03 13.05
N ASN A 28 7.98 -9.42 13.96
CA ASN A 28 6.72 -10.07 13.62
C ASN A 28 5.69 -9.01 13.22
N ARG A 29 5.89 -8.37 12.05
CA ARG A 29 5.02 -7.30 11.54
C ARG A 29 4.65 -7.56 10.10
N GLY A 30 3.35 -7.36 9.78
CA GLY A 30 2.81 -7.51 8.43
C GLY A 30 2.83 -8.95 7.91
N PHE A 31 2.42 -9.12 6.68
CA PHE A 31 2.46 -10.40 5.95
C PHE A 31 3.88 -10.74 5.44
N SER A 32 4.78 -9.76 5.37
CA SER A 32 6.17 -9.92 4.92
C SER A 32 7.07 -10.32 6.08
N HIS A 33 7.25 -11.59 6.30
CA HIS A 33 7.96 -12.16 7.45
C HIS A 33 9.50 -12.06 7.41
N ASN A 34 10.09 -11.20 6.58
CA ASN A 34 11.51 -11.18 6.30
C ASN A 34 12.22 -9.91 6.81
N ILE A 35 11.71 -9.29 7.88
CA ILE A 35 12.23 -8.04 8.44
C ILE A 35 12.90 -8.31 9.78
N TYR A 36 14.10 -7.76 9.95
CA TYR A 36 14.90 -7.90 11.15
C TYR A 36 15.39 -6.53 11.65
N GLU A 37 15.31 -6.32 12.95
CA GLU A 37 16.02 -5.24 13.63
C GLU A 37 17.41 -5.76 14.01
N VAL A 38 18.44 -5.00 13.64
CA VAL A 38 19.83 -5.34 13.94
C VAL A 38 20.42 -4.24 14.83
N GLU A 39 21.04 -4.64 15.95
CA GLU A 39 21.81 -3.75 16.83
C GLU A 39 23.26 -3.71 16.36
N THR A 40 23.76 -2.50 16.20
CA THR A 40 25.15 -2.20 15.81
C THR A 40 25.89 -1.53 16.95
N ASN A 41 27.24 -1.52 16.92
CA ASN A 41 28.06 -0.78 17.89
C ASN A 41 28.50 0.59 17.37
N SER A 42 27.98 1.00 16.21
CA SER A 42 28.28 2.27 15.57
C SER A 42 26.98 3.02 15.24
N TYR A 43 27.09 4.28 14.88
CA TYR A 43 25.93 5.01 14.40
C TYR A 43 25.56 4.59 12.97
N PRO A 44 24.32 4.29 12.70
CA PRO A 44 23.15 4.25 13.61
C PRO A 44 23.18 2.99 14.50
N GLU A 45 22.85 3.13 15.79
CA GLU A 45 22.85 2.02 16.76
C GLU A 45 21.89 0.87 16.38
N LYS A 46 20.86 1.16 15.61
CA LYS A 46 19.86 0.19 15.12
C LYS A 46 19.56 0.42 13.67
N VAL A 47 19.54 -0.67 12.93
CA VAL A 47 19.14 -0.69 11.52
C VAL A 47 18.05 -1.72 11.27
N ILE A 48 17.35 -1.59 10.16
CA ILE A 48 16.40 -2.59 9.66
C ILE A 48 17.04 -3.31 8.49
N LEU A 49 17.05 -4.64 8.56
CA LEU A 49 17.43 -5.51 7.46
C LEU A 49 16.18 -6.22 6.94
N ARG A 50 16.00 -6.20 5.63
CA ARG A 50 14.90 -6.89 4.95
C ARG A 50 15.46 -7.78 3.84
N PHE A 51 15.02 -9.03 3.81
CA PHE A 51 15.27 -9.95 2.69
C PHE A 51 14.16 -9.84 1.65
N SER A 52 14.51 -10.10 0.39
CA SER A 52 13.56 -10.14 -0.72
C SER A 52 12.51 -11.23 -0.51
N ASN A 53 11.28 -10.94 -0.96
CA ASN A 53 10.20 -11.92 -1.02
C ASN A 53 10.45 -12.94 -2.16
N GLU A 54 9.73 -14.05 -2.12
CA GLU A 54 9.84 -15.12 -3.15
C GLU A 54 9.33 -14.71 -4.54
N ASN A 55 8.55 -13.63 -4.63
CA ASN A 55 8.04 -13.11 -5.91
C ASN A 55 8.60 -11.71 -6.22
N PRO A 56 9.88 -11.63 -6.68
CA PRO A 56 10.58 -10.36 -6.86
C PRO A 56 10.02 -9.50 -8.00
N GLU A 57 9.33 -10.07 -8.99
CA GLU A 57 8.77 -9.30 -10.11
C GLU A 57 7.66 -8.33 -9.67
N LYS A 58 6.88 -8.72 -8.66
CA LYS A 58 5.76 -7.93 -8.15
C LYS A 58 6.14 -7.10 -6.93
N PHE A 59 6.97 -7.65 -6.05
CA PHE A 59 7.31 -7.12 -4.73
C PHE A 59 8.83 -7.02 -4.51
N GLY A 60 9.58 -6.73 -5.56
CA GLY A 60 11.04 -6.69 -5.50
C GLY A 60 11.59 -5.52 -4.68
N LEU A 61 12.65 -5.78 -3.90
CA LEU A 61 13.32 -4.75 -3.10
C LEU A 61 13.84 -3.60 -3.95
N GLU A 62 14.32 -3.86 -5.17
CA GLU A 62 14.82 -2.81 -6.06
C GLU A 62 13.75 -1.77 -6.40
N LYS A 63 12.50 -2.19 -6.68
CA LYS A 63 11.40 -1.27 -6.92
C LYS A 63 11.16 -0.37 -5.71
N GLU A 64 11.07 -0.97 -4.54
CA GLU A 64 10.81 -0.27 -3.28
C GLU A 64 11.92 0.72 -2.94
N ILE A 65 13.18 0.34 -3.13
CA ILE A 65 14.35 1.21 -2.93
C ILE A 65 14.30 2.43 -3.86
N ARG A 66 13.98 2.24 -5.14
CA ARG A 66 13.87 3.34 -6.11
C ARG A 66 12.72 4.28 -5.78
N VAL A 67 11.54 3.73 -5.44
CA VAL A 67 10.40 4.52 -4.97
C VAL A 67 10.78 5.30 -3.72
N ASN A 68 11.41 4.66 -2.74
CA ASN A 68 11.88 5.30 -1.51
C ASN A 68 12.81 6.50 -1.81
N LYS A 69 13.77 6.37 -2.74
CA LYS A 69 14.64 7.48 -3.16
C LYS A 69 13.85 8.65 -3.77
N ILE A 70 12.82 8.37 -4.58
CA ILE A 70 11.94 9.41 -5.13
C ILE A 70 11.22 10.14 -4.01
N ILE A 71 10.61 9.40 -3.08
CA ILE A 71 9.88 9.96 -1.95
C ILE A 71 10.79 10.78 -1.03
N GLN A 72 12.03 10.34 -0.81
CA GLN A 72 13.02 11.09 -0.05
C GLN A 72 13.36 12.44 -0.70
N ARG A 73 13.46 12.50 -2.04
CA ARG A 73 13.67 13.76 -2.78
C ARG A 73 12.50 14.75 -2.66
N LEU A 74 11.29 14.26 -2.40
CA LEU A 74 10.13 15.11 -2.09
C LEU A 74 10.19 15.69 -0.66
N GLY A 75 11.27 15.41 0.08
CA GLY A 75 11.42 15.83 1.47
C GLY A 75 10.49 15.10 2.45
N LEU A 76 10.03 13.90 2.08
CA LEU A 76 9.16 13.09 2.93
C LEU A 76 9.97 12.13 3.80
N PRO A 77 9.52 11.88 5.04
CA PRO A 77 10.24 11.02 5.98
C PRO A 77 10.07 9.55 5.60
N VAL A 78 11.12 8.94 5.07
CA VAL A 78 11.19 7.51 4.72
C VAL A 78 12.52 6.93 5.20
N PRO A 79 12.66 5.60 5.33
CA PRO A 79 13.92 4.99 5.70
C PRO A 79 15.04 5.35 4.72
N ARG A 80 16.19 5.75 5.23
CA ARG A 80 17.38 5.94 4.39
C ARG A 80 17.97 4.58 4.05
N ILE A 81 18.15 4.30 2.77
CA ILE A 81 18.83 3.09 2.31
C ILE A 81 20.32 3.22 2.61
N ILE A 82 20.87 2.28 3.37
CA ILE A 82 22.28 2.24 3.78
C ILE A 82 23.05 1.33 2.83
N PHE A 83 22.50 0.14 2.56
CA PHE A 83 23.12 -0.85 1.70
C PHE A 83 22.09 -1.73 1.01
N TYR A 84 22.37 -2.17 -0.22
CA TYR A 84 21.55 -3.08 -0.97
C TYR A 84 22.41 -4.04 -1.79
N ASP A 85 22.17 -5.34 -1.65
CA ASP A 85 22.77 -6.36 -2.49
C ASP A 85 21.73 -7.26 -3.17
N LYS A 86 21.68 -7.17 -4.50
CA LYS A 86 20.88 -8.06 -5.33
C LYS A 86 21.68 -9.20 -5.94
N THR A 87 23.01 -9.14 -5.82
CA THR A 87 23.92 -10.06 -6.53
C THR A 87 23.93 -11.45 -5.93
N LYS A 88 23.54 -11.60 -4.68
CA LYS A 88 23.59 -12.83 -3.88
C LYS A 88 25.01 -13.43 -3.77
N LYS A 89 26.03 -12.58 -3.98
CA LYS A 89 27.46 -12.98 -3.89
C LYS A 89 27.98 -12.89 -2.46
N LEU A 90 27.50 -11.92 -1.70
CA LEU A 90 27.89 -11.71 -0.30
C LEU A 90 27.26 -12.74 0.63
N ILE A 91 25.98 -12.96 0.45
CA ILE A 91 25.19 -14.06 1.03
C ILE A 91 24.21 -14.55 -0.05
N PRO A 92 23.69 -15.80 0.03
CA PRO A 92 22.86 -16.37 -1.02
C PRO A 92 21.45 -15.79 -1.13
N TYR A 93 21.28 -14.54 -0.66
CA TYR A 93 19.98 -13.84 -0.58
C TYR A 93 20.11 -12.40 -1.04
N GLU A 94 19.07 -11.89 -1.67
CA GLU A 94 18.91 -10.47 -1.93
C GLU A 94 18.43 -9.77 -0.64
N PHE A 95 19.05 -8.66 -0.24
CA PHE A 95 18.72 -7.95 0.99
C PHE A 95 19.00 -6.46 0.90
N VAL A 96 18.31 -5.70 1.74
CA VAL A 96 18.51 -4.27 1.96
C VAL A 96 18.73 -3.99 3.45
N ILE A 97 19.65 -3.06 3.75
CA ILE A 97 19.83 -2.48 5.07
C ILE A 97 19.39 -1.03 5.00
N MET A 98 18.54 -0.62 5.92
CA MET A 98 18.00 0.74 5.96
C MET A 98 17.97 1.29 7.39
N SER A 99 17.89 2.61 7.51
CA SER A 99 17.76 3.25 8.82
C SER A 99 16.45 2.83 9.48
N LYS A 100 16.51 2.59 10.80
CA LYS A 100 15.30 2.44 11.60
C LYS A 100 14.66 3.81 11.80
N LEU A 101 13.37 3.92 11.45
CA LEU A 101 12.59 5.11 11.76
C LEU A 101 12.21 5.14 13.24
N GLU A 102 12.30 6.31 13.83
CA GLU A 102 11.93 6.52 15.23
C GLU A 102 10.41 6.58 15.41
N GLY A 103 9.95 6.30 16.63
CA GLY A 103 8.56 6.41 17.03
C GLY A 103 7.80 5.09 16.99
N GLU A 104 6.50 5.21 17.13
CA GLU A 104 5.54 4.11 17.21
C GLU A 104 4.69 4.03 15.93
N ASP A 105 4.05 2.89 15.68
CA ASP A 105 3.06 2.80 14.61
C ASP A 105 1.86 3.67 14.95
N LEU A 106 1.42 4.49 14.00
CA LEU A 106 0.26 5.36 14.20
C LEU A 106 -0.98 4.56 14.61
N ASP A 107 -1.11 3.33 14.09
CA ASP A 107 -2.23 2.44 14.39
C ASP A 107 -2.36 2.12 15.89
N PHE A 108 -1.24 1.96 16.60
CA PHE A 108 -1.23 1.67 18.05
C PHE A 108 -1.54 2.89 18.92
N VAL A 109 -1.31 4.09 18.40
CA VAL A 109 -1.52 5.33 19.18
C VAL A 109 -2.78 6.08 18.77
N TRP A 110 -3.36 5.79 17.59
CA TRP A 110 -4.46 6.54 17.02
C TRP A 110 -5.63 6.77 17.97
N ASN A 111 -6.08 5.70 18.64
CA ASN A 111 -7.20 5.79 19.58
C ASN A 111 -6.85 6.46 20.92
N LYS A 112 -5.57 6.72 21.18
CA LYS A 112 -5.07 7.42 22.36
C LYS A 112 -4.91 8.92 22.11
N LEU A 113 -4.96 9.35 20.84
CA LEU A 113 -4.86 10.75 20.44
C LEU A 113 -6.16 11.48 20.74
N SER A 114 -6.05 12.71 21.23
CA SER A 114 -7.18 13.63 21.27
C SER A 114 -7.68 13.93 19.85
N LYS A 115 -8.95 14.35 19.71
CA LYS A 115 -9.52 14.67 18.40
C LYS A 115 -8.71 15.72 17.63
N LYS A 116 -8.18 16.71 18.35
CA LYS A 116 -7.31 17.75 17.79
C LYS A 116 -6.02 17.15 17.22
N GLU A 117 -5.36 16.26 17.97
CA GLU A 117 -4.13 15.58 17.53
C GLU A 117 -4.41 14.67 16.34
N GLN A 118 -5.54 13.92 16.35
CA GLN A 118 -5.98 13.12 15.21
C GLN A 118 -6.13 13.96 13.94
N MET A 119 -6.78 15.13 14.03
CA MET A 119 -6.96 16.04 12.88
C MET A 119 -5.62 16.59 12.38
N GLN A 120 -4.69 16.95 13.27
CA GLN A 120 -3.36 17.44 12.89
C GLN A 120 -2.55 16.34 12.13
N ILE A 121 -2.56 15.13 12.63
CA ILE A 121 -1.91 13.99 11.96
C ILE A 121 -2.61 13.69 10.64
N ALA A 122 -3.94 13.68 10.59
CA ALA A 122 -4.72 13.45 9.39
C ALA A 122 -4.43 14.49 8.29
N GLU A 123 -4.36 15.79 8.64
CA GLU A 123 -3.95 16.82 7.69
C GLU A 123 -2.55 16.56 7.15
N LYS A 124 -1.62 16.14 8.02
CA LYS A 124 -0.26 15.81 7.58
C LYS A 124 -0.20 14.57 6.69
N MET A 125 -1.01 13.55 6.96
CA MET A 125 -1.17 12.40 6.05
C MET A 125 -1.64 12.86 4.67
N GLY A 126 -2.62 13.76 4.61
CA GLY A 126 -3.09 14.34 3.35
C GLY A 126 -1.99 15.09 2.59
N GLU A 127 -1.18 15.91 3.28
CA GLU A 127 -0.03 16.60 2.67
C GLU A 127 0.99 15.60 2.06
N ILE A 128 1.31 14.56 2.82
CA ILE A 128 2.24 13.51 2.36
C ILE A 128 1.70 12.85 1.10
N LEU A 129 0.43 12.46 1.11
CA LEU A 129 -0.21 11.81 -0.03
C LEU A 129 -0.26 12.74 -1.25
N GLY A 130 -0.60 14.00 -1.05
CA GLY A 130 -0.63 15.00 -2.12
C GLY A 130 0.72 15.20 -2.80
N LYS A 131 1.80 15.18 -2.03
CA LYS A 131 3.18 15.23 -2.56
C LYS A 131 3.54 13.95 -3.33
N ILE A 132 3.20 12.76 -2.82
CA ILE A 132 3.43 11.49 -3.52
C ILE A 132 2.73 11.52 -4.88
N HIS A 133 1.47 11.93 -4.91
CA HIS A 133 0.67 12.01 -6.14
C HIS A 133 1.10 13.12 -7.12
N SER A 134 2.03 14.00 -6.73
CA SER A 134 2.62 14.97 -7.67
C SER A 134 3.62 14.32 -8.64
N VAL A 135 4.14 13.13 -8.32
CA VAL A 135 4.97 12.35 -9.25
C VAL A 135 4.06 11.71 -10.28
N LYS A 136 4.28 12.06 -11.57
CA LYS A 136 3.44 11.63 -12.69
C LYS A 136 4.21 10.72 -13.64
N PHE A 137 3.47 9.84 -14.30
CA PHE A 137 3.97 8.93 -15.32
C PHE A 137 3.21 9.12 -16.63
N ASP A 138 3.76 8.63 -17.73
CA ASP A 138 3.12 8.74 -19.05
C ASP A 138 2.11 7.63 -19.32
N SER A 139 2.18 6.52 -18.59
CA SER A 139 1.22 5.41 -18.71
C SER A 139 0.94 4.75 -17.37
N PHE A 140 -0.21 4.07 -17.27
CA PHE A 140 -0.58 3.26 -16.11
C PHE A 140 0.18 1.94 -16.11
N GLY A 141 0.58 1.44 -14.93
CA GLY A 141 1.21 0.13 -14.84
C GLY A 141 1.96 -0.13 -13.55
N LEU A 142 2.46 -1.36 -13.44
CA LEU A 142 3.39 -1.74 -12.39
C LEU A 142 4.76 -1.14 -12.68
N LEU A 143 5.39 -0.59 -11.65
CA LEU A 143 6.73 -0.04 -11.74
C LEU A 143 7.75 -1.18 -11.81
N LEU A 144 8.48 -1.26 -12.92
CA LEU A 144 9.59 -2.19 -13.09
C LEU A 144 10.90 -1.40 -13.12
N PRO A 145 11.90 -1.70 -12.28
CA PRO A 145 13.19 -1.05 -12.32
C PRO A 145 13.86 -1.19 -13.70
N LYS A 146 14.30 -0.09 -14.31
CA LYS A 146 14.91 -0.08 -15.63
C LYS A 146 16.42 0.10 -15.50
N GLY A 147 17.18 -0.96 -15.76
CA GLY A 147 18.66 -0.92 -15.78
C GLY A 147 19.31 -0.55 -14.44
N ILE A 148 20.62 -0.77 -14.32
CA ILE A 148 21.38 -0.44 -13.11
C ILE A 148 21.80 1.06 -13.11
N SER A 149 21.96 1.65 -14.29
CA SER A 149 22.46 3.03 -14.49
C SER A 149 21.38 4.11 -14.34
N ASP A 150 20.10 3.76 -14.48
CA ASP A 150 18.97 4.70 -14.43
C ASP A 150 18.22 4.58 -13.10
N GLU A 151 18.81 5.08 -12.02
CA GLU A 151 18.27 4.94 -10.66
C GLU A 151 16.85 5.49 -10.48
N ASP A 152 16.38 6.35 -11.38
CA ASP A 152 15.10 7.06 -11.29
C ASP A 152 14.10 6.65 -12.36
N LYS A 153 14.47 5.76 -13.28
CA LYS A 153 13.59 5.37 -14.37
C LYS A 153 12.97 4.01 -14.10
N PHE A 154 11.67 3.97 -14.27
CA PHE A 154 10.90 2.73 -14.30
C PHE A 154 10.45 2.45 -15.73
N SER A 155 10.55 1.20 -16.17
CA SER A 155 9.68 0.71 -17.22
C SER A 155 8.33 0.38 -16.59
N LEU A 156 7.25 0.64 -17.30
CA LEU A 156 5.93 0.25 -16.84
C LEU A 156 5.58 -1.08 -17.52
N LYS A 157 5.18 -2.08 -16.74
CA LYS A 157 4.56 -3.28 -17.30
C LYS A 157 3.18 -2.84 -17.79
N GLU A 158 3.10 -2.51 -19.07
CA GLU A 158 1.91 -1.96 -19.68
C GLU A 158 0.73 -2.92 -19.56
N VAL A 159 -0.44 -2.35 -19.37
CA VAL A 159 -1.70 -3.06 -19.40
C VAL A 159 -2.23 -2.97 -20.85
N GLY A 160 -1.65 -3.75 -21.76
CA GLY A 160 -2.12 -3.87 -23.16
C GLY A 160 -2.03 -2.59 -24.00
N GLU A 161 -1.78 -2.71 -25.29
CA GLU A 161 -1.61 -1.54 -26.20
C GLU A 161 -2.89 -0.72 -26.42
N GLU A 162 -4.09 -1.32 -26.26
CA GLU A 162 -5.37 -0.64 -26.41
C GLU A 162 -5.71 0.34 -25.27
N ALA A 163 -4.89 0.40 -24.26
CA ALA A 163 -5.18 1.02 -22.99
C ALA A 163 -4.60 2.41 -22.78
N ARG A 164 -4.06 3.10 -23.80
CA ARG A 164 -3.34 4.37 -23.60
C ARG A 164 -4.17 5.55 -23.09
N ALA A 165 -5.45 5.61 -23.39
CA ALA A 165 -6.36 6.66 -22.90
C ALA A 165 -7.27 6.19 -21.75
N ASN A 166 -7.59 4.90 -21.65
CA ASN A 166 -8.52 4.33 -20.69
C ASN A 166 -7.97 3.13 -19.90
N ALA A 167 -6.65 2.98 -19.83
CA ALA A 167 -5.99 1.80 -19.28
C ALA A 167 -6.37 1.52 -17.83
N ALA A 168 -6.47 2.56 -17.00
CA ALA A 168 -6.89 2.38 -15.62
C ALA A 168 -8.33 1.87 -15.54
N SER A 169 -9.22 2.47 -16.33
CA SER A 169 -10.64 2.09 -16.37
C SER A 169 -10.83 0.65 -16.85
N PHE A 170 -10.16 0.29 -17.95
CA PHE A 170 -10.23 -1.07 -18.49
C PHE A 170 -9.66 -2.10 -17.51
N LYS A 171 -8.49 -1.80 -16.90
CA LYS A 171 -7.89 -2.71 -15.92
C LYS A 171 -8.74 -2.86 -14.67
N ILE A 172 -9.26 -1.77 -14.12
CA ILE A 172 -10.16 -1.80 -12.96
C ILE A 172 -11.40 -2.65 -13.28
N LEU A 173 -12.01 -2.43 -14.44
CA LEU A 173 -13.18 -3.17 -14.88
C LEU A 173 -12.84 -4.64 -15.09
N SER A 174 -11.76 -4.97 -15.83
CA SER A 174 -11.38 -6.35 -16.13
C SER A 174 -10.97 -7.12 -14.87
N ASP A 175 -10.20 -6.50 -13.98
CA ASP A 175 -9.81 -7.12 -12.70
C ASP A 175 -11.06 -7.35 -11.83
N GLY A 176 -11.95 -6.37 -11.74
CA GLY A 176 -13.17 -6.47 -10.96
C GLY A 176 -14.09 -7.59 -11.47
N LEU A 177 -14.31 -7.68 -12.78
CA LEU A 177 -15.11 -8.74 -13.38
C LEU A 177 -14.44 -10.12 -13.29
N SER A 178 -13.11 -10.20 -13.45
CA SER A 178 -12.35 -11.44 -13.26
C SER A 178 -12.42 -11.93 -11.82
N ASP A 179 -12.26 -11.04 -10.85
CA ASP A 179 -12.36 -11.39 -9.43
C ASP A 179 -13.80 -11.77 -9.06
N LEU A 180 -14.80 -11.11 -9.63
CA LEU A 180 -16.21 -11.46 -9.45
C LEU A 180 -16.51 -12.84 -10.05
N GLY A 181 -15.93 -13.20 -11.20
CA GLY A 181 -16.06 -14.55 -11.79
C GLY A 181 -15.48 -15.63 -10.89
N LYS A 182 -14.30 -15.38 -10.29
CA LYS A 182 -13.70 -16.28 -9.28
C LYS A 182 -14.60 -16.38 -8.04
N PHE A 183 -15.13 -15.25 -7.58
CA PHE A 183 -16.04 -15.17 -6.46
C PHE A 183 -17.33 -15.97 -6.69
N ALA A 184 -17.94 -15.83 -7.86
CA ALA A 184 -19.14 -16.58 -8.28
C ALA A 184 -18.93 -18.09 -8.30
N SER A 185 -17.68 -18.58 -8.46
CA SER A 185 -17.38 -20.02 -8.42
C SER A 185 -17.59 -20.66 -7.04
N TYR A 186 -17.65 -19.84 -5.98
CA TYR A 186 -17.98 -20.31 -4.65
C TYR A 186 -19.49 -20.50 -4.49
N LYS A 187 -19.97 -21.73 -4.47
CA LYS A 187 -21.40 -22.10 -4.41
C LYS A 187 -22.16 -21.53 -3.21
N ILE A 188 -21.44 -21.08 -2.18
CA ILE A 188 -22.03 -20.47 -0.98
C ILE A 188 -22.49 -19.03 -1.20
N ILE A 189 -22.13 -18.42 -2.32
CA ILE A 189 -22.47 -17.02 -2.63
C ILE A 189 -23.73 -17.01 -3.52
N ASN A 190 -24.66 -16.11 -3.17
CA ASN A 190 -25.89 -15.92 -3.90
C ASN A 190 -25.62 -15.40 -5.32
N PRO A 191 -26.08 -16.09 -6.39
CA PRO A 191 -25.90 -15.64 -7.76
C PRO A 191 -26.54 -14.27 -8.06
N GLU A 192 -27.68 -13.94 -7.44
CA GLU A 192 -28.33 -12.63 -7.62
C GLU A 192 -27.46 -11.51 -7.05
N PHE A 193 -26.85 -11.71 -5.87
CA PHE A 193 -25.90 -10.76 -5.31
C PHE A 193 -24.72 -10.55 -6.25
N THR A 194 -24.17 -11.63 -6.83
CA THR A 194 -23.05 -11.55 -7.79
C THR A 194 -23.47 -10.77 -9.04
N ALA A 195 -24.67 -11.00 -9.57
CA ALA A 195 -25.20 -10.27 -10.72
C ALA A 195 -25.38 -8.78 -10.43
N GLU A 196 -25.90 -8.42 -9.25
CA GLU A 196 -26.07 -7.02 -8.86
C GLU A 196 -24.73 -6.30 -8.67
N VAL A 197 -23.71 -6.98 -8.15
CA VAL A 197 -22.34 -6.42 -8.08
C VAL A 197 -21.80 -6.19 -9.49
N ALA A 198 -21.99 -7.14 -10.42
CA ALA A 198 -21.57 -6.97 -11.83
C ALA A 198 -22.27 -5.77 -12.47
N ASN A 199 -23.58 -5.66 -12.30
CA ASN A 199 -24.39 -4.55 -12.80
C ASN A 199 -23.89 -3.21 -12.24
N PHE A 200 -23.60 -3.15 -10.94
CA PHE A 200 -23.05 -1.95 -10.31
C PHE A 200 -21.70 -1.56 -10.93
N ILE A 201 -20.79 -2.51 -11.10
CA ILE A 201 -19.46 -2.27 -11.69
C ILE A 201 -19.60 -1.75 -13.12
N ILE A 202 -20.41 -2.38 -13.96
CA ILE A 202 -20.59 -2.01 -15.36
C ILE A 202 -21.27 -0.65 -15.48
N LYS A 203 -22.35 -0.42 -14.74
CA LYS A 203 -23.11 0.84 -14.76
C LYS A 203 -22.27 2.05 -14.34
N ASN A 204 -21.34 1.86 -13.42
CA ASN A 204 -20.54 2.92 -12.86
C ASN A 204 -19.10 2.99 -13.44
N LYS A 205 -18.80 2.25 -14.52
CA LYS A 205 -17.45 2.18 -15.12
C LYS A 205 -16.84 3.55 -15.45
N ALA A 206 -17.66 4.52 -15.81
CA ALA A 206 -17.23 5.89 -16.10
C ALA A 206 -16.55 6.58 -14.88
N LEU A 207 -16.78 6.11 -13.65
CA LEU A 207 -16.07 6.61 -12.47
C LEU A 207 -14.59 6.23 -12.45
N SER A 208 -14.17 5.22 -13.19
CA SER A 208 -12.78 4.85 -13.34
C SER A 208 -12.09 5.51 -14.54
N GLU A 209 -12.83 6.18 -15.41
CA GLU A 209 -12.29 6.92 -16.54
C GLU A 209 -11.62 8.21 -16.07
N THR A 210 -10.43 8.50 -16.61
CA THR A 210 -9.69 9.70 -16.29
C THR A 210 -8.80 10.11 -17.46
N ASN A 211 -8.74 11.43 -17.70
CA ASN A 211 -7.78 12.04 -18.62
C ASN A 211 -6.50 12.50 -17.89
N GLU A 212 -6.42 12.27 -16.57
CA GLU A 212 -5.24 12.63 -15.81
C GLU A 212 -4.09 11.64 -16.05
N LYS A 213 -2.86 12.14 -16.08
CA LYS A 213 -1.67 11.28 -16.05
C LYS A 213 -1.67 10.45 -14.77
N PRO A 214 -1.26 9.17 -14.86
CA PRO A 214 -1.11 8.32 -13.67
C PRO A 214 -0.18 8.98 -12.66
N ALA A 215 -0.54 8.87 -11.39
CA ALA A 215 0.29 9.30 -10.28
C ALA A 215 1.08 8.13 -9.70
N LEU A 216 2.21 8.43 -9.06
CA LEU A 216 2.80 7.47 -8.12
C LEU A 216 1.81 7.27 -6.99
N ILE A 217 1.34 6.03 -6.81
CA ILE A 217 0.56 5.65 -5.64
C ILE A 217 1.41 4.83 -4.67
N HIS A 218 1.09 4.93 -3.40
CA HIS A 218 1.65 4.05 -2.36
C HIS A 218 1.10 2.62 -2.49
N GLY A 219 -0.18 2.49 -2.84
CA GLY A 219 -0.89 1.23 -3.01
C GLY A 219 -1.33 0.58 -1.70
N ASP A 220 -0.81 1.07 -0.56
CA ASP A 220 -1.12 0.58 0.79
C ASP A 220 -1.13 1.72 1.83
N PHE A 221 -1.72 2.86 1.48
CA PHE A 221 -1.68 4.07 2.31
C PHE A 221 -2.70 4.01 3.45
N PHE A 222 -2.24 3.74 4.67
CA PHE A 222 -3.07 3.73 5.88
C PHE A 222 -2.23 3.81 7.17
N SER A 223 -2.87 3.92 8.33
CA SER A 223 -2.26 4.21 9.63
C SER A 223 -1.10 3.28 10.03
N ALA A 224 -1.19 1.98 9.74
CA ALA A 224 -0.14 1.03 10.13
C ALA A 224 1.22 1.26 9.42
N ASN A 225 1.22 1.97 8.29
CA ASN A 225 2.43 2.28 7.53
C ASN A 225 3.07 3.61 7.94
N PHE A 226 2.51 4.31 8.94
CA PHE A 226 3.07 5.55 9.48
C PHE A 226 3.76 5.33 10.81
N ARG A 227 4.91 5.99 10.98
CA ARG A 227 5.59 6.17 12.25
C ARG A 227 5.30 7.55 12.80
N VAL A 228 5.01 7.63 14.08
CA VAL A 228 4.75 8.89 14.78
C VAL A 228 5.52 8.94 16.10
N LYS A 229 5.94 10.14 16.48
CA LYS A 229 6.65 10.39 17.74
C LYS A 229 6.11 11.65 18.40
N LYS A 230 5.99 11.61 19.72
CA LYS A 230 5.65 12.79 20.51
C LYS A 230 6.93 13.58 20.85
N ILE A 231 7.02 14.84 20.41
CA ILE A 231 8.15 15.72 20.62
C ILE A 231 7.64 17.01 21.26
N LYS A 232 8.13 17.35 22.43
CA LYS A 232 7.70 18.57 23.17
C LYS A 232 6.17 18.70 23.26
N GLY A 233 5.49 17.60 23.55
CA GLY A 233 4.03 17.56 23.71
C GLY A 233 3.21 17.42 22.42
N ASN A 234 3.79 17.58 21.24
CA ASN A 234 3.12 17.47 19.95
C ASN A 234 3.47 16.18 19.22
N TRP A 235 2.52 15.62 18.47
CA TRP A 235 2.75 14.43 17.63
C TRP A 235 3.21 14.83 16.23
N PHE A 236 4.22 14.12 15.74
CA PHE A 236 4.79 14.30 14.41
C PHE A 236 4.85 12.97 13.68
N ILE A 237 4.58 12.98 12.38
CA ILE A 237 4.90 11.85 11.49
C ILE A 237 6.40 11.84 11.28
N THR A 238 7.05 10.77 11.71
CA THR A 238 8.50 10.55 11.59
C THR A 238 8.86 9.57 10.49
N GLY A 239 7.85 8.91 9.88
CA GLY A 239 8.10 8.00 8.78
C GLY A 239 6.88 7.48 8.08
N LEU A 240 7.09 7.14 6.81
CA LEU A 240 6.21 6.34 5.98
C LEU A 240 7.00 5.15 5.42
N ILE A 241 6.44 3.96 5.47
CA ILE A 241 7.08 2.69 5.09
C ILE A 241 6.19 1.89 4.14
N ASP A 242 6.79 0.85 3.55
CA ASP A 242 6.10 -0.22 2.83
C ASP A 242 5.51 0.19 1.47
N PHE A 243 6.40 0.54 0.54
CA PHE A 243 6.07 0.87 -0.85
C PHE A 243 6.01 -0.35 -1.78
N GLU A 244 5.82 -1.57 -1.25
CA GLU A 244 5.80 -2.79 -2.07
C GLU A 244 4.67 -2.82 -3.11
N TYR A 245 3.57 -2.12 -2.84
CA TYR A 245 2.43 -1.98 -3.76
C TYR A 245 2.47 -0.72 -4.63
N ALA A 246 3.55 0.08 -4.53
CA ALA A 246 3.66 1.29 -5.33
C ALA A 246 3.55 1.02 -6.83
N ALA A 247 2.80 1.87 -7.52
CA ALA A 247 2.50 1.75 -8.94
C ALA A 247 2.25 3.13 -9.57
N ALA A 248 2.23 3.19 -10.90
CA ALA A 248 1.69 4.32 -11.64
C ALA A 248 0.19 4.08 -11.86
N TYR A 249 -0.67 4.75 -11.09
CA TYR A 249 -2.09 4.43 -11.08
C TYR A 249 -2.98 5.66 -10.84
N THR A 250 -4.33 5.45 -10.78
CA THR A 250 -5.25 6.51 -10.37
C THR A 250 -5.05 6.84 -8.90
N ARG A 251 -4.95 8.11 -8.60
CA ARG A 251 -4.64 8.63 -7.26
C ARG A 251 -5.71 8.30 -6.21
N GLU A 252 -6.96 8.15 -6.62
CA GLU A 252 -8.06 7.78 -5.72
C GLU A 252 -7.89 6.38 -5.12
N PHE A 253 -7.01 5.55 -5.71
CA PHE A 253 -6.74 4.20 -5.21
C PHE A 253 -6.14 4.19 -3.80
N ASP A 254 -5.29 5.15 -3.45
CA ASP A 254 -4.69 5.24 -2.12
C ASP A 254 -5.70 5.64 -1.02
N PHE A 255 -6.86 6.17 -1.40
CA PHE A 255 -7.91 6.48 -0.44
C PHE A 255 -8.78 5.27 -0.06
N ILE A 256 -8.68 4.15 -0.77
CA ILE A 256 -9.49 2.94 -0.50
C ILE A 256 -9.24 2.41 0.92
N LYS A 257 -7.97 2.27 1.33
CA LYS A 257 -7.64 1.78 2.68
C LYS A 257 -8.01 2.79 3.77
N LEU A 258 -7.85 4.08 3.49
CA LEU A 258 -8.34 5.14 4.39
C LEU A 258 -9.86 5.06 4.58
N ALA A 259 -10.62 4.85 3.50
CA ALA A 259 -12.07 4.66 3.57
C ALA A 259 -12.46 3.41 4.36
N ARG A 260 -11.78 2.28 4.10
CA ARG A 260 -12.02 1.01 4.78
C ARG A 260 -11.77 1.08 6.29
N ASN A 261 -10.77 1.84 6.71
CA ASN A 261 -10.38 2.01 8.11
C ASN A 261 -11.04 3.23 8.80
N GLY A 262 -12.09 3.81 8.20
CA GLY A 262 -12.87 4.89 8.81
C GLY A 262 -12.23 6.27 8.78
N PHE A 263 -11.08 6.46 8.10
CA PHE A 263 -10.41 7.76 8.01
C PHE A 263 -11.11 8.75 7.07
N LEU A 264 -11.97 8.28 6.17
CA LEU A 264 -12.72 9.15 5.26
C LEU A 264 -14.12 9.48 5.78
N GLN A 265 -14.22 9.87 7.06
CA GLN A 265 -15.48 10.27 7.71
C GLN A 265 -15.28 11.53 8.57
N GLY A 266 -16.30 12.38 8.59
CA GLY A 266 -16.36 13.58 9.44
C GLY A 266 -15.10 14.43 9.36
N CYS A 267 -14.72 15.06 10.46
CA CYS A 267 -13.60 16.00 10.54
C CYS A 267 -12.22 15.38 10.24
N ILE A 268 -12.07 14.06 10.32
CA ILE A 268 -10.82 13.37 9.91
C ILE A 268 -10.70 13.41 8.39
N LYS A 269 -11.77 13.07 7.67
CA LYS A 269 -11.82 13.24 6.21
C LYS A 269 -11.49 14.66 5.80
N ASP A 270 -12.14 15.65 6.43
CA ASP A 270 -11.94 17.06 6.11
C ASP A 270 -10.48 17.48 6.31
N ALA A 271 -9.84 17.00 7.39
CA ALA A 271 -8.44 17.26 7.66
C ALA A 271 -7.52 16.62 6.60
N ILE A 272 -7.74 15.35 6.24
CA ILE A 272 -6.98 14.68 5.17
C ILE A 272 -7.11 15.45 3.86
N LEU A 273 -8.34 15.78 3.45
CA LEU A 273 -8.60 16.46 2.19
C LEU A 273 -8.01 17.87 2.19
N LYS A 274 -8.08 18.61 3.31
CA LYS A 274 -7.43 19.90 3.49
C LYS A 274 -5.91 19.83 3.26
N GLY A 275 -5.25 18.83 3.85
CA GLY A 275 -3.82 18.60 3.64
C GLY A 275 -3.50 18.24 2.19
N TYR A 276 -4.28 17.35 1.60
CA TYR A 276 -4.13 16.88 0.23
C TYR A 276 -4.30 17.99 -0.81
N GLN A 277 -5.28 18.88 -0.61
CA GLN A 277 -5.58 19.99 -1.50
C GLN A 277 -4.48 21.06 -1.57
N LYS A 278 -3.48 21.03 -0.68
CA LYS A 278 -2.28 21.86 -0.81
C LYS A 278 -1.44 21.51 -2.05
N TYR A 279 -1.60 20.30 -2.60
CA TYR A 279 -0.81 19.79 -3.71
C TYR A 279 -1.64 19.25 -4.87
N GLN A 280 -2.90 18.91 -4.66
CA GLN A 280 -3.76 18.23 -5.63
C GLN A 280 -5.16 18.83 -5.64
N VAL A 281 -5.78 18.88 -6.81
CA VAL A 281 -7.19 19.24 -6.94
C VAL A 281 -8.06 18.00 -6.68
N ILE A 282 -9.14 18.14 -5.93
CA ILE A 282 -10.12 17.09 -5.68
C ILE A 282 -11.26 17.23 -6.68
N ASP A 283 -11.54 16.14 -7.41
CA ASP A 283 -12.66 16.03 -8.33
C ASP A 283 -14.01 16.07 -7.58
N LYS A 284 -15.03 16.68 -8.17
CA LYS A 284 -16.40 16.69 -7.62
C LYS A 284 -17.01 15.31 -7.40
N ASN A 285 -16.53 14.30 -8.13
CA ASN A 285 -16.97 12.92 -8.01
C ASN A 285 -16.05 12.08 -7.10
N PHE A 286 -15.12 12.71 -6.39
CA PHE A 286 -14.10 12.02 -5.59
C PHE A 286 -14.68 10.91 -4.71
N ASP A 287 -15.70 11.20 -3.92
CA ASP A 287 -16.31 10.21 -3.01
C ASP A 287 -16.90 9.02 -3.77
N LYS A 288 -17.56 9.28 -4.91
CA LYS A 288 -18.11 8.23 -5.77
C LYS A 288 -17.01 7.38 -6.41
N LYS A 289 -15.91 8.01 -6.85
CA LYS A 289 -14.74 7.31 -7.39
C LYS A 289 -14.09 6.41 -6.35
N VAL A 290 -13.84 6.93 -5.16
CA VAL A 290 -13.25 6.14 -4.05
C VAL A 290 -14.15 4.96 -3.69
N GLU A 291 -15.45 5.18 -3.57
CA GLU A 291 -16.42 4.13 -3.24
C GLU A 291 -16.50 3.06 -4.33
N TYR A 292 -16.55 3.44 -5.60
CA TYR A 292 -16.53 2.53 -6.74
C TYR A 292 -15.26 1.65 -6.72
N LEU A 293 -14.09 2.28 -6.61
CA LEU A 293 -12.80 1.58 -6.57
C LEU A 293 -12.70 0.66 -5.36
N ARG A 294 -13.27 1.07 -4.23
CA ARG A 294 -13.33 0.25 -3.02
C ARG A 294 -14.15 -1.01 -3.25
N ILE A 295 -15.35 -0.91 -3.82
CA ILE A 295 -16.21 -2.07 -4.09
C ILE A 295 -15.49 -3.05 -5.02
N VAL A 296 -14.91 -2.56 -6.12
CA VAL A 296 -14.12 -3.40 -7.04
C VAL A 296 -12.98 -4.12 -6.33
N ARG A 297 -12.24 -3.39 -5.49
CA ARG A 297 -11.08 -3.94 -4.76
C ARG A 297 -11.50 -4.91 -3.65
N ASP A 298 -12.63 -4.65 -3.00
CA ASP A 298 -13.14 -5.46 -1.90
C ASP A 298 -13.64 -6.82 -2.37
N ILE A 299 -14.17 -6.95 -3.59
CA ILE A 299 -14.49 -8.26 -4.21
C ILE A 299 -13.23 -9.11 -4.37
N GLY A 300 -12.14 -8.55 -4.92
CA GLY A 300 -10.87 -9.28 -5.04
C GLY A 300 -10.34 -9.71 -3.67
N PHE A 301 -10.45 -8.84 -2.67
CA PHE A 301 -10.02 -9.16 -1.31
C PHE A 301 -10.90 -10.24 -0.67
N ALA A 302 -12.22 -10.19 -0.83
CA ALA A 302 -13.13 -11.24 -0.38
C ALA A 302 -12.79 -12.61 -1.00
N THR A 303 -12.40 -12.63 -2.29
CA THR A 303 -11.95 -13.86 -2.96
C THR A 303 -10.69 -14.45 -2.31
N VAL A 304 -9.74 -13.61 -1.90
CA VAL A 304 -8.53 -14.05 -1.18
C VAL A 304 -8.89 -14.62 0.20
N LEU A 305 -9.77 -13.97 0.92
CA LEU A 305 -10.23 -14.41 2.24
C LEU A 305 -10.99 -15.75 2.18
N LEU A 306 -11.85 -15.94 1.17
CA LEU A 306 -12.53 -17.21 0.92
C LEU A 306 -11.54 -18.35 0.70
N LYS A 307 -10.48 -18.11 -0.10
CA LYS A 307 -9.41 -19.10 -0.28
C LYS A 307 -8.66 -19.43 1.00
N ALA A 308 -8.50 -18.44 1.88
CA ALA A 308 -7.85 -18.61 3.16
C ALA A 308 -8.77 -19.25 4.22
N GLY A 309 -10.07 -19.41 3.93
CA GLY A 309 -11.06 -19.96 4.87
C GLY A 309 -11.57 -18.96 5.91
N ASP A 310 -11.25 -17.65 5.77
CA ASP A 310 -11.73 -16.60 6.67
C ASP A 310 -13.13 -16.12 6.27
N LEU A 311 -14.12 -16.92 6.63
CA LEU A 311 -15.52 -16.62 6.33
C LEU A 311 -16.07 -15.45 7.14
N GLU A 312 -15.58 -15.22 8.36
CA GLU A 312 -16.08 -14.14 9.22
C GLU A 312 -15.74 -12.78 8.62
N PHE A 313 -14.49 -12.59 8.24
CA PHE A 313 -14.07 -11.33 7.64
C PHE A 313 -14.63 -11.13 6.23
N THR A 314 -14.78 -12.24 5.47
CA THR A 314 -15.49 -12.22 4.19
C THR A 314 -16.91 -11.70 4.34
N LYS A 315 -17.68 -12.23 5.31
CA LYS A 315 -19.06 -11.78 5.60
C LYS A 315 -19.11 -10.27 5.89
N LYS A 316 -18.18 -9.76 6.69
CA LYS A 316 -18.12 -8.32 7.00
C LYS A 316 -17.94 -7.47 5.74
N ILE A 317 -17.03 -7.86 4.86
CA ILE A 317 -16.77 -7.12 3.61
C ILE A 317 -17.99 -7.16 2.68
N LEU A 318 -18.59 -8.34 2.49
CA LEU A 318 -19.71 -8.51 1.57
C LEU A 318 -20.98 -7.80 2.05
N ASN A 319 -21.22 -7.73 3.36
CA ASN A 319 -22.33 -6.95 3.91
C ASN A 319 -22.13 -5.45 3.66
N ILE A 320 -20.90 -4.92 3.75
CA ILE A 320 -20.61 -3.54 3.38
C ILE A 320 -20.92 -3.32 1.89
N ILE A 321 -20.51 -4.23 1.00
CA ILE A 321 -20.82 -4.15 -0.42
C ILE A 321 -22.33 -4.18 -0.65
N LYS A 322 -23.05 -5.13 -0.02
CA LYS A 322 -24.51 -5.25 -0.05
C LYS A 322 -25.21 -3.92 0.25
N GLU A 323 -24.81 -3.28 1.34
CA GLU A 323 -25.36 -1.98 1.75
C GLU A 323 -25.11 -0.91 0.68
N LYS A 324 -23.87 -0.86 0.15
CA LYS A 324 -23.43 0.17 -0.80
C LYS A 324 -24.10 0.07 -2.17
N ILE A 325 -24.40 -1.14 -2.63
CA ILE A 325 -25.15 -1.35 -3.88
C ILE A 325 -26.66 -1.42 -3.67
N ASN A 326 -27.15 -1.25 -2.43
CA ASN A 326 -28.57 -1.35 -2.03
C ASN A 326 -29.22 -2.71 -2.36
N PHE A 327 -28.46 -3.80 -2.33
CA PHE A 327 -28.99 -5.14 -2.53
C PHE A 327 -29.86 -5.58 -1.36
N LYS A 328 -31.07 -6.08 -1.63
CA LYS A 328 -32.06 -6.46 -0.58
C LYS A 328 -32.09 -7.95 -0.25
N GLY A 329 -31.53 -8.78 -1.15
CA GLY A 329 -31.47 -10.24 -0.95
C GLY A 329 -30.41 -10.69 0.04
N GLU A 330 -30.30 -12.00 0.24
CA GLU A 330 -29.23 -12.60 1.02
C GLU A 330 -27.93 -12.71 0.21
N VAL A 331 -26.79 -12.47 0.87
CA VAL A 331 -25.46 -12.55 0.23
C VAL A 331 -25.00 -14.00 0.08
N PHE A 332 -25.45 -14.86 0.99
CA PHE A 332 -25.06 -16.27 1.06
C PHE A 332 -26.25 -17.19 0.84
N ASN A 333 -25.99 -18.36 0.29
CA ASN A 333 -26.96 -19.44 0.07
C ASN A 333 -26.91 -20.43 1.26
N PHE A 334 -27.28 -20.01 2.49
CA PHE A 334 -27.37 -20.91 3.63
C PHE A 334 -28.83 -21.22 3.94
#